data_9d13fe6d30e522562c1341de617eab88
#
_entry.id   9d13fe6d30e522562c1341de617eab88
#
_cell.length_a   1.000
_cell.length_b   1.000
_cell.length_c   1.000
_cell.angle_alpha   90.00
_cell.angle_beta   90.00
_cell.angle_gamma   90.00
#
_symmetry.space_group_name_H-M   'P 1'
#
loop_
_entity.id
_entity.type
_entity.pdbx_description
1 polymer ?
#
loop_
_entity_poly.entity_id
_entity_poly.type
_entity_poly.pdbx_seq_one_letter_code
_entity_poly.pdbx_strand_id
1 'polypeptide(L)'
;MKKWLGSLLIALLVLAGCNEQEATPSEESSPETEQGTESGFPLTVTDAVGNEVTIEKAPDAIVSMIPSNTEILFALGLDEEVVGVSDYDNYPEAAATKEKIGGFEFNVETITALQPDLILAHESAWSTAEAGLQPLKDAGVPIFVVDNAMSFDETYETIEAIGEVTGKAEEAETLVADMQKQVEEIEAKLAEVEDKKTVFIESSGDPEIYTAGQGTLMQEFLDRINAENAVADQEGWLMMNSEEIVSRNPDVIVLTYNYIENAVDAVKARPGFDQVTAVQQDAVVQVNEDIVTRPGPRLPLALEELAKAVYPDLMND
;
A
#
# COMPACT_ATOMS: atom_id res chain seq x y z
N MET A 1 75.05 9.78 15.65
CA MET A 1 76.28 8.95 15.56
C MET A 1 76.07 7.88 14.49
N LYS A 2 76.83 8.03 13.44
CA LYS A 2 77.46 7.00 12.57
C LYS A 2 76.50 6.00 11.90
N LYS A 3 76.24 6.10 10.54
CA LYS A 3 77.07 5.67 9.41
C LYS A 3 76.94 4.15 9.24
N TRP A 4 76.68 3.51 8.08
CA TRP A 4 77.29 3.47 6.74
C TRP A 4 76.39 2.59 5.86
N LEU A 5 76.00 2.94 4.63
CA LEU A 5 76.64 2.77 3.33
C LEU A 5 76.96 1.33 2.93
N GLY A 6 76.48 0.92 1.77
CA GLY A 6 77.00 -0.22 1.01
C GLY A 6 76.19 -0.49 -0.27
N SER A 7 76.46 0.27 -1.33
CA SER A 7 76.16 -0.08 -2.73
C SER A 7 77.01 -1.30 -3.18
N LEU A 8 76.45 -2.11 -4.07
CA LEU A 8 77.19 -2.61 -5.22
C LEU A 8 76.30 -3.09 -6.36
N LEU A 9 76.59 -2.56 -7.49
CA LEU A 9 76.19 -2.79 -8.88
C LEU A 9 76.91 -4.03 -9.44
N ILE A 10 76.35 -4.68 -10.50
CA ILE A 10 77.04 -5.36 -11.64
C ILE A 10 75.93 -6.20 -12.32
N ALA A 11 75.31 -5.89 -13.43
CA ALA A 11 75.71 -5.83 -14.84
C ALA A 11 75.64 -7.18 -15.59
N LEU A 12 74.74 -7.15 -16.58
CA LEU A 12 74.75 -7.79 -17.94
C LEU A 12 75.18 -9.25 -18.11
N LEU A 13 74.35 -10.01 -18.80
CA LEU A 13 74.71 -10.54 -20.15
C LEU A 13 73.48 -11.13 -20.87
N VAL A 14 73.30 -10.70 -22.14
CA VAL A 14 72.40 -11.13 -23.18
C VAL A 14 72.85 -12.44 -23.75
N LEU A 15 71.97 -13.43 -24.02
CA LEU A 15 72.14 -14.36 -25.12
C LEU A 15 70.80 -14.75 -25.69
N ALA A 16 70.66 -14.47 -26.97
CA ALA A 16 69.55 -14.90 -27.84
C ALA A 16 69.65 -16.39 -28.14
N GLY A 17 68.52 -17.05 -28.22
CA GLY A 17 68.35 -18.41 -28.75
C GLY A 17 66.94 -18.61 -29.22
N CYS A 18 66.80 -18.51 -30.53
CA CYS A 18 65.60 -18.99 -31.26
C CYS A 18 65.51 -20.51 -31.16
N ASN A 19 64.36 -21.04 -30.81
CA ASN A 19 63.91 -22.34 -31.27
C ASN A 19 62.40 -22.34 -31.48
N GLU A 20 61.99 -22.56 -32.73
CA GLU A 20 60.64 -22.82 -33.13
C GLU A 20 60.21 -24.20 -32.63
N GLN A 21 59.06 -24.27 -31.94
CA GLN A 21 58.27 -25.51 -31.91
C GLN A 21 56.81 -25.21 -31.57
N GLU A 22 56.01 -25.63 -32.53
CA GLU A 22 54.61 -25.94 -32.62
C GLU A 22 53.63 -25.49 -31.53
N ALA A 23 52.63 -24.73 -31.97
CA ALA A 23 51.44 -24.31 -31.27
C ALA A 23 50.53 -25.52 -30.95
N THR A 24 50.25 -25.71 -29.65
CA THR A 24 49.01 -26.36 -29.21
C THR A 24 48.03 -25.27 -28.76
N PRO A 25 46.70 -25.41 -29.08
CA PRO A 25 45.75 -24.39 -28.75
C PRO A 25 45.56 -24.34 -27.21
N SER A 26 45.97 -23.25 -26.62
CA SER A 26 45.54 -22.86 -25.25
C SER A 26 44.05 -22.59 -25.29
N GLU A 27 43.30 -23.28 -24.48
CA GLU A 27 41.92 -22.95 -24.15
C GLU A 27 41.83 -21.47 -23.75
N GLU A 28 41.17 -20.67 -24.59
CA GLU A 28 40.68 -19.35 -24.21
C GLU A 28 39.72 -19.56 -23.04
N SER A 29 40.16 -19.19 -21.85
CA SER A 29 39.23 -18.87 -20.78
C SER A 29 38.39 -17.70 -21.27
N SER A 30 37.17 -17.99 -21.69
CA SER A 30 36.11 -17.01 -21.84
C SER A 30 36.06 -16.19 -20.55
N PRO A 31 35.96 -14.85 -20.63
CA PRO A 31 35.62 -14.10 -19.46
C PRO A 31 34.22 -14.59 -19.00
N GLU A 32 34.16 -15.08 -17.77
CA GLU A 32 32.91 -15.18 -17.06
C GLU A 32 32.24 -13.82 -17.22
N THR A 33 31.20 -13.79 -18.01
CA THR A 33 30.24 -12.69 -18.02
C THR A 33 29.72 -12.66 -16.59
N GLU A 34 30.13 -11.67 -15.83
CA GLU A 34 29.41 -11.28 -14.63
C GLU A 34 27.96 -11.07 -15.08
N GLN A 35 27.12 -12.08 -14.81
CA GLN A 35 25.68 -11.86 -14.81
C GLN A 35 25.48 -10.77 -13.78
N GLY A 36 25.09 -9.59 -14.23
CA GLY A 36 24.66 -8.51 -13.38
C GLY A 36 23.63 -9.08 -12.42
N THR A 37 23.85 -8.84 -11.15
CA THR A 37 22.88 -9.09 -10.09
C THR A 37 21.71 -8.15 -10.33
N GLU A 38 20.73 -8.56 -11.13
CA GLU A 38 19.47 -7.86 -11.37
C GLU A 38 18.50 -8.00 -10.20
N SER A 39 18.84 -8.70 -9.14
CA SER A 39 18.01 -8.78 -7.95
C SER A 39 18.75 -8.13 -6.78
N GLY A 40 18.17 -7.07 -6.21
CA GLY A 40 18.65 -6.41 -4.99
C GLY A 40 18.68 -7.31 -3.74
N PHE A 41 18.63 -8.63 -3.92
CA PHE A 41 18.65 -9.66 -2.87
C PHE A 41 20.05 -10.25 -2.66
N PRO A 42 20.41 -10.67 -1.41
CA PRO A 42 19.56 -10.59 -0.22
C PRO A 42 19.32 -9.15 0.23
N LEU A 43 18.11 -8.89 0.72
CA LEU A 43 17.67 -7.58 1.20
C LEU A 43 17.34 -7.67 2.70
N THR A 44 17.74 -6.67 3.49
CA THR A 44 17.32 -6.55 4.89
C THR A 44 16.65 -5.18 5.06
N VAL A 45 15.41 -5.19 5.50
CA VAL A 45 14.57 -4.00 5.71
C VAL A 45 14.00 -3.99 7.12
N THR A 46 13.58 -2.81 7.58
CA THR A 46 12.84 -2.67 8.83
C THR A 46 11.35 -2.54 8.50
N ASP A 47 10.49 -3.37 9.11
CA ASP A 47 9.05 -3.32 8.92
C ASP A 47 8.37 -2.25 9.79
N ALA A 48 7.05 -2.05 9.62
CA ALA A 48 6.27 -1.03 10.34
C ALA A 48 6.29 -1.16 11.86
N VAL A 49 6.57 -2.34 12.40
CA VAL A 49 6.64 -2.59 13.86
C VAL A 49 8.09 -2.70 14.39
N GLY A 50 9.07 -2.36 13.54
CA GLY A 50 10.49 -2.28 13.90
C GLY A 50 11.24 -3.61 13.88
N ASN A 51 10.73 -4.66 13.24
CA ASN A 51 11.48 -5.88 13.01
C ASN A 51 12.46 -5.72 11.84
N GLU A 52 13.69 -6.27 11.98
CA GLU A 52 14.57 -6.48 10.84
C GLU A 52 14.15 -7.76 10.10
N VAL A 53 13.75 -7.62 8.84
CA VAL A 53 13.31 -8.73 7.98
C VAL A 53 14.32 -8.92 6.87
N THR A 54 14.90 -10.12 6.76
CA THR A 54 15.82 -10.48 5.68
C THR A 54 15.11 -11.38 4.67
N ILE A 55 15.17 -10.98 3.41
CA ILE A 55 14.60 -11.70 2.27
C ILE A 55 15.76 -12.10 1.38
N GLU A 56 15.99 -13.41 1.25
CA GLU A 56 17.18 -13.96 0.60
C GLU A 56 17.12 -13.88 -0.93
N LYS A 57 15.93 -13.90 -1.50
CA LYS A 57 15.64 -13.84 -2.94
C LYS A 57 14.28 -13.21 -3.18
N ALA A 58 13.99 -12.81 -4.42
CA ALA A 58 12.63 -12.44 -4.81
C ALA A 58 11.65 -13.58 -4.46
N PRO A 59 10.53 -13.29 -3.79
CA PRO A 59 9.59 -14.32 -3.35
C PRO A 59 8.83 -14.92 -4.53
N ASP A 60 8.68 -16.26 -4.52
CA ASP A 60 7.92 -17.03 -5.50
C ASP A 60 6.53 -17.46 -4.96
N ALA A 61 6.32 -17.35 -3.63
CA ALA A 61 5.08 -17.75 -2.95
C ALA A 61 4.74 -16.76 -1.83
N ILE A 62 3.80 -15.85 -2.09
CA ILE A 62 3.44 -14.76 -1.19
C ILE A 62 2.06 -15.02 -0.58
N VAL A 63 1.95 -14.90 0.73
CA VAL A 63 0.67 -14.83 1.43
C VAL A 63 0.39 -13.36 1.80
N SER A 64 -0.76 -12.86 1.37
CA SER A 64 -1.26 -11.52 1.69
C SER A 64 -2.39 -11.59 2.70
N MET A 65 -2.27 -10.90 3.82
CA MET A 65 -3.21 -11.02 4.94
C MET A 65 -4.31 -9.95 4.95
N ILE A 66 -4.28 -8.97 4.02
CA ILE A 66 -5.26 -7.89 3.94
C ILE A 66 -5.46 -7.44 2.48
N PRO A 67 -6.66 -6.99 2.08
CA PRO A 67 -6.95 -6.58 0.70
C PRO A 67 -6.03 -5.49 0.12
N SER A 68 -5.64 -4.48 0.91
CA SER A 68 -4.75 -3.42 0.42
C SER A 68 -3.40 -3.97 -0.07
N ASN A 69 -2.78 -4.88 0.69
CA ASN A 69 -1.53 -5.53 0.30
C ASN A 69 -1.72 -6.36 -0.98
N THR A 70 -2.82 -7.11 -1.06
CA THR A 70 -3.15 -7.92 -2.24
C THR A 70 -3.31 -7.05 -3.48
N GLU A 71 -4.04 -5.95 -3.39
CA GLU A 71 -4.24 -5.04 -4.52
C GLU A 71 -2.91 -4.45 -5.01
N ILE A 72 -1.98 -4.13 -4.10
CA ILE A 72 -0.63 -3.66 -4.44
C ILE A 72 0.15 -4.77 -5.16
N LEU A 73 0.18 -5.99 -4.63
CA LEU A 73 0.87 -7.12 -5.26
C LEU A 73 0.39 -7.36 -6.69
N PHE A 74 -0.93 -7.36 -6.90
CA PHE A 74 -1.51 -7.54 -8.23
C PHE A 74 -1.19 -6.37 -9.17
N ALA A 75 -1.17 -5.13 -8.66
CA ALA A 75 -0.80 -3.96 -9.46
C ALA A 75 0.69 -3.97 -9.86
N LEU A 76 1.54 -4.62 -9.07
CA LEU A 76 2.96 -4.84 -9.37
C LEU A 76 3.20 -6.07 -10.27
N GLY A 77 2.14 -6.78 -10.71
CA GLY A 77 2.21 -7.92 -11.60
C GLY A 77 2.68 -9.22 -10.93
N LEU A 78 2.40 -9.38 -9.64
CA LEU A 78 2.75 -10.55 -8.81
C LEU A 78 1.55 -11.48 -8.58
N ASP A 79 0.62 -11.50 -9.51
CA ASP A 79 -0.59 -12.33 -9.40
C ASP A 79 -0.30 -13.84 -9.37
N GLU A 80 0.75 -14.30 -10.04
CA GLU A 80 1.15 -15.71 -10.02
C GLU A 80 1.79 -16.09 -8.69
N GLU A 81 2.59 -15.19 -8.09
CA GLU A 81 3.30 -15.37 -6.83
C GLU A 81 2.37 -15.33 -5.60
N VAL A 82 1.22 -14.65 -5.69
CA VAL A 82 0.23 -14.65 -4.60
C VAL A 82 -0.45 -15.99 -4.50
N VAL A 83 -0.13 -16.77 -3.44
CA VAL A 83 -0.66 -18.12 -3.22
C VAL A 83 -1.81 -18.17 -2.20
N GLY A 84 -1.94 -17.17 -1.34
CA GLY A 84 -3.00 -17.07 -0.34
C GLY A 84 -3.39 -15.64 -0.01
N VAL A 85 -4.68 -15.43 0.22
CA VAL A 85 -5.27 -14.11 0.49
C VAL A 85 -6.33 -14.20 1.59
N SER A 86 -6.70 -13.06 2.21
CA SER A 86 -7.74 -13.05 3.24
C SER A 86 -9.14 -13.33 2.66
N ASP A 87 -10.10 -13.62 3.54
CA ASP A 87 -11.51 -13.82 3.16
C ASP A 87 -12.15 -12.56 2.56
N TYR A 88 -11.56 -11.39 2.86
CA TYR A 88 -12.06 -10.07 2.42
C TYR A 88 -11.54 -9.65 1.05
N ASP A 89 -10.61 -10.42 0.47
CA ASP A 89 -10.01 -10.13 -0.84
C ASP A 89 -10.99 -10.46 -1.96
N ASN A 90 -11.44 -9.41 -2.64
CA ASN A 90 -12.43 -9.47 -3.72
C ASN A 90 -11.99 -8.69 -4.97
N TYR A 91 -10.85 -8.01 -4.92
CA TYR A 91 -10.30 -7.24 -6.04
C TYR A 91 -8.77 -7.43 -6.16
N PRO A 92 -8.24 -7.52 -7.40
CA PRO A 92 -9.01 -7.75 -8.64
C PRO A 92 -9.75 -9.10 -8.63
N GLU A 93 -10.60 -9.36 -9.62
CA GLU A 93 -11.41 -10.60 -9.66
C GLU A 93 -10.55 -11.88 -9.50
N ALA A 94 -9.31 -11.84 -10.01
CA ALA A 94 -8.35 -12.93 -9.87
C ALA A 94 -7.96 -13.20 -8.40
N ALA A 95 -7.90 -12.20 -7.53
CA ALA A 95 -7.62 -12.36 -6.11
C ALA A 95 -8.69 -13.19 -5.40
N ALA A 96 -9.96 -13.07 -5.81
CA ALA A 96 -11.05 -13.85 -5.25
C ALA A 96 -10.90 -15.37 -5.52
N THR A 97 -10.08 -15.76 -6.49
CA THR A 97 -9.84 -17.17 -6.85
C THR A 97 -8.68 -17.81 -6.10
N LYS A 98 -7.89 -17.03 -5.36
CA LYS A 98 -6.74 -17.51 -4.56
C LYS A 98 -7.22 -18.25 -3.30
N GLU A 99 -6.33 -19.09 -2.74
CA GLU A 99 -6.65 -19.82 -1.51
C GLU A 99 -6.96 -18.85 -0.35
N LYS A 100 -8.03 -19.10 0.37
CA LYS A 100 -8.47 -18.27 1.49
C LYS A 100 -7.81 -18.71 2.80
N ILE A 101 -7.12 -17.77 3.44
CA ILE A 101 -6.38 -18.01 4.69
C ILE A 101 -7.16 -17.61 5.95
N GLY A 102 -8.43 -17.20 5.81
CA GLY A 102 -9.26 -16.65 6.89
C GLY A 102 -9.34 -15.14 6.88
N GLY A 103 -10.08 -14.58 7.85
CA GLY A 103 -10.31 -13.15 8.00
C GLY A 103 -9.61 -12.58 9.24
N PHE A 104 -10.38 -12.05 10.21
CA PHE A 104 -9.83 -11.60 11.50
C PHE A 104 -9.13 -12.72 12.27
N GLU A 105 -9.65 -13.94 12.16
CA GLU A 105 -8.99 -15.16 12.60
C GLU A 105 -8.47 -15.87 11.34
N PHE A 106 -7.16 -15.88 11.17
CA PHE A 106 -6.52 -16.56 10.04
C PHE A 106 -6.15 -18.01 10.40
N ASN A 107 -6.08 -18.85 9.37
CA ASN A 107 -5.78 -20.27 9.51
C ASN A 107 -4.29 -20.54 9.28
N VAL A 108 -3.53 -20.67 10.37
CA VAL A 108 -2.07 -20.94 10.33
C VAL A 108 -1.74 -22.25 9.61
N GLU A 109 -2.62 -23.28 9.72
CA GLU A 109 -2.41 -24.57 9.05
C GLU A 109 -2.50 -24.39 7.53
N THR A 110 -3.49 -23.63 7.05
CA THR A 110 -3.62 -23.29 5.62
C THR A 110 -2.41 -22.51 5.14
N ILE A 111 -1.99 -21.46 5.87
CA ILE A 111 -0.80 -20.67 5.52
C ILE A 111 0.43 -21.58 5.44
N THR A 112 0.64 -22.45 6.42
CA THR A 112 1.77 -23.39 6.43
C THR A 112 1.73 -24.34 5.24
N ALA A 113 0.54 -24.82 4.85
CA ALA A 113 0.37 -25.75 3.71
C ALA A 113 0.72 -25.09 2.37
N LEU A 114 0.55 -23.77 2.26
CA LEU A 114 0.92 -22.98 1.07
C LEU A 114 2.44 -22.83 0.93
N GLN A 115 3.23 -23.09 1.96
CA GLN A 115 4.68 -22.98 1.96
C GLN A 115 5.18 -21.60 1.49
N PRO A 116 4.69 -20.48 2.04
CA PRO A 116 5.08 -19.17 1.60
C PRO A 116 6.56 -18.92 1.89
N ASP A 117 7.19 -18.15 1.01
CA ASP A 117 8.54 -17.60 1.22
C ASP A 117 8.51 -16.10 1.55
N LEU A 118 7.33 -15.49 1.56
CA LEU A 118 7.04 -14.18 2.16
C LEU A 118 5.60 -14.11 2.66
N ILE A 119 5.39 -13.52 3.84
CA ILE A 119 4.07 -13.17 4.35
C ILE A 119 4.01 -11.66 4.50
N LEU A 120 3.04 -11.01 3.84
CA LEU A 120 2.71 -9.61 4.06
C LEU A 120 1.59 -9.52 5.11
N ALA A 121 1.97 -9.22 6.34
CA ALA A 121 1.06 -8.88 7.42
C ALA A 121 0.72 -7.38 7.36
N HIS A 122 -0.04 -6.87 8.33
CA HIS A 122 -0.42 -5.45 8.37
C HIS A 122 -0.44 -4.94 9.81
N GLU A 123 0.03 -3.72 10.03
CA GLU A 123 0.18 -3.12 11.35
C GLU A 123 -1.14 -3.08 12.13
N SER A 124 -2.25 -2.72 11.48
CA SER A 124 -3.57 -2.61 12.14
C SER A 124 -4.05 -3.91 12.78
N ALA A 125 -3.60 -5.07 12.29
CA ALA A 125 -3.96 -6.39 12.81
C ALA A 125 -2.80 -7.09 13.54
N TRP A 126 -1.61 -6.50 13.57
CA TRP A 126 -0.40 -7.16 14.05
C TRP A 126 -0.50 -7.65 15.50
N SER A 127 -1.05 -6.86 16.39
CA SER A 127 -1.18 -7.23 17.82
C SER A 127 -1.96 -8.54 18.04
N THR A 128 -2.86 -8.90 17.12
CA THR A 128 -3.64 -10.13 17.17
C THR A 128 -3.02 -11.25 16.33
N ALA A 129 -2.29 -10.89 15.28
CA ALA A 129 -1.68 -11.84 14.33
C ALA A 129 -0.34 -12.41 14.82
N GLU A 130 0.47 -11.63 15.53
CA GLU A 130 1.85 -11.94 15.88
C GLU A 130 2.02 -13.33 16.52
N ALA A 131 1.23 -13.61 17.55
CA ALA A 131 1.32 -14.89 18.27
C ALA A 131 0.97 -16.11 17.40
N GLY A 132 0.05 -15.95 16.45
CA GLY A 132 -0.35 -17.00 15.51
C GLY A 132 0.70 -17.24 14.43
N LEU A 133 1.42 -16.19 14.02
CA LEU A 133 2.47 -16.26 12.99
C LEU A 133 3.84 -16.70 13.53
N GLN A 134 4.04 -16.70 14.85
CA GLN A 134 5.31 -17.06 15.47
C GLN A 134 5.88 -18.42 15.00
N PRO A 135 5.08 -19.49 14.84
CA PRO A 135 5.60 -20.78 14.34
C PRO A 135 6.18 -20.69 12.91
N LEU A 136 5.61 -19.83 12.05
CA LEU A 136 6.14 -19.59 10.69
C LEU A 136 7.43 -18.77 10.72
N LYS A 137 7.50 -17.77 11.58
CA LYS A 137 8.71 -16.99 11.84
C LYS A 137 9.85 -17.88 12.37
N ASP A 138 9.55 -18.78 13.31
CA ASP A 138 10.52 -19.73 13.87
C ASP A 138 10.99 -20.77 12.83
N ALA A 139 10.15 -21.06 11.83
CA ALA A 139 10.49 -21.89 10.68
C ALA A 139 11.34 -21.17 9.62
N GLY A 140 11.60 -19.86 9.81
CA GLY A 140 12.42 -19.04 8.93
C GLY A 140 11.67 -18.39 7.78
N VAL A 141 10.32 -18.35 7.81
CA VAL A 141 9.52 -17.62 6.82
C VAL A 141 9.60 -16.12 7.13
N PRO A 142 10.06 -15.27 6.20
CA PRO A 142 10.03 -13.82 6.37
C PRO A 142 8.58 -13.34 6.50
N ILE A 143 8.34 -12.52 7.53
CA ILE A 143 7.06 -11.83 7.74
C ILE A 143 7.35 -10.36 7.73
N PHE A 144 6.81 -9.63 6.74
CA PHE A 144 6.94 -8.20 6.62
C PHE A 144 5.62 -7.55 7.02
N VAL A 145 5.65 -6.74 8.06
CA VAL A 145 4.47 -6.02 8.55
C VAL A 145 4.38 -4.69 7.80
N VAL A 146 3.37 -4.58 6.96
CA VAL A 146 3.09 -3.41 6.15
C VAL A 146 2.46 -2.32 7.01
N ASP A 147 2.82 -1.07 6.79
CA ASP A 147 2.34 0.11 7.51
C ASP A 147 0.83 0.32 7.32
N ASN A 148 0.19 0.90 8.33
CA ASN A 148 -1.20 1.34 8.29
C ASN A 148 -1.27 2.77 7.74
N ALA A 149 -1.15 2.93 6.44
CA ALA A 149 -1.14 4.23 5.77
C ALA A 149 -2.39 5.06 6.08
N MET A 150 -2.19 6.25 6.62
CA MET A 150 -3.23 7.22 7.01
C MET A 150 -3.23 8.46 6.11
N SER A 151 -2.35 8.49 5.08
CA SER A 151 -2.21 9.57 4.12
C SER A 151 -1.90 9.03 2.72
N PHE A 152 -1.96 9.92 1.73
CA PHE A 152 -1.55 9.60 0.36
C PHE A 152 -0.05 9.29 0.29
N ASP A 153 0.78 10.10 0.94
CA ASP A 153 2.22 9.90 0.95
C ASP A 153 2.60 8.57 1.61
N GLU A 154 2.02 8.24 2.76
CA GLU A 154 2.22 6.92 3.41
C GLU A 154 1.71 5.76 2.54
N THR A 155 0.64 5.96 1.75
CA THR A 155 0.17 4.94 0.79
C THR A 155 1.21 4.73 -0.32
N TYR A 156 1.83 5.80 -0.83
CA TYR A 156 2.89 5.68 -1.82
C TYR A 156 4.12 4.98 -1.24
N GLU A 157 4.56 5.35 -0.04
CA GLU A 157 5.65 4.69 0.68
C GLU A 157 5.36 3.19 0.91
N THR A 158 4.11 2.84 1.23
CA THR A 158 3.68 1.44 1.38
C THR A 158 3.80 0.65 0.07
N ILE A 159 3.40 1.25 -1.07
CA ILE A 159 3.54 0.63 -2.39
C ILE A 159 5.01 0.40 -2.73
N GLU A 160 5.87 1.41 -2.48
CA GLU A 160 7.31 1.32 -2.70
C GLU A 160 7.96 0.26 -1.81
N ALA A 161 7.59 0.19 -0.52
CA ALA A 161 8.10 -0.81 0.41
C ALA A 161 7.72 -2.24 -0.01
N ILE A 162 6.47 -2.48 -0.46
CA ILE A 162 6.06 -3.77 -1.00
C ILE A 162 6.82 -4.07 -2.29
N GLY A 163 7.03 -3.07 -3.16
CA GLY A 163 7.86 -3.20 -4.35
C GLY A 163 9.28 -3.62 -4.03
N GLU A 164 9.90 -3.01 -3.03
CA GLU A 164 11.26 -3.32 -2.59
C GLU A 164 11.37 -4.77 -2.08
N VAL A 165 10.50 -5.18 -1.15
CA VAL A 165 10.55 -6.52 -0.54
C VAL A 165 10.15 -7.65 -1.50
N THR A 166 9.55 -7.33 -2.63
CA THR A 166 9.16 -8.29 -3.67
C THR A 166 10.04 -8.26 -4.93
N GLY A 167 11.02 -7.33 -4.98
CA GLY A 167 11.88 -7.15 -6.15
C GLY A 167 11.20 -6.43 -7.32
N LYS A 168 10.18 -5.62 -7.03
CA LYS A 168 9.37 -4.83 -7.98
C LYS A 168 9.48 -3.33 -7.76
N ALA A 169 10.68 -2.86 -7.33
CA ALA A 169 10.90 -1.46 -7.01
C ALA A 169 10.63 -0.51 -8.20
N GLU A 170 11.08 -0.86 -9.42
CA GLU A 170 10.87 -0.03 -10.62
C GLU A 170 9.38 0.03 -11.01
N GLU A 171 8.66 -1.08 -10.89
CA GLU A 171 7.22 -1.14 -11.12
C GLU A 171 6.46 -0.31 -10.07
N ALA A 172 6.89 -0.34 -8.80
CA ALA A 172 6.29 0.45 -7.73
C ALA A 172 6.50 1.95 -7.94
N GLU A 173 7.71 2.40 -8.27
CA GLU A 173 7.99 3.79 -8.61
C GLU A 173 7.13 4.28 -9.79
N THR A 174 6.97 3.45 -10.82
CA THR A 174 6.13 3.77 -11.98
C THR A 174 4.66 3.88 -11.59
N LEU A 175 4.15 2.94 -10.79
CA LEU A 175 2.78 2.93 -10.30
C LEU A 175 2.50 4.18 -9.47
N VAL A 176 3.38 4.53 -8.53
CA VAL A 176 3.25 5.72 -7.68
C VAL A 176 3.23 6.99 -8.51
N ALA A 177 4.15 7.12 -9.50
CA ALA A 177 4.18 8.30 -10.38
C ALA A 177 2.88 8.45 -11.20
N ASP A 178 2.32 7.35 -11.69
CA ASP A 178 1.05 7.37 -12.41
C ASP A 178 -0.13 7.72 -11.50
N MET A 179 -0.13 7.24 -10.26
CA MET A 179 -1.14 7.59 -9.25
C MET A 179 -1.08 9.07 -8.88
N GLN A 180 0.12 9.60 -8.60
CA GLN A 180 0.33 11.03 -8.28
C GLN A 180 -0.19 11.92 -9.40
N LYS A 181 0.11 11.59 -10.65
CA LYS A 181 -0.39 12.32 -11.80
C LYS A 181 -1.91 12.32 -11.89
N GLN A 182 -2.57 11.20 -11.65
CA GLN A 182 -4.03 11.11 -11.65
C GLN A 182 -4.65 11.96 -10.53
N VAL A 183 -4.04 11.95 -9.35
CA VAL A 183 -4.44 12.79 -8.21
C VAL A 183 -4.33 14.27 -8.58
N GLU A 184 -3.19 14.72 -9.14
CA GLU A 184 -3.00 16.11 -9.59
C GLU A 184 -4.05 16.53 -10.63
N GLU A 185 -4.43 15.65 -11.55
CA GLU A 185 -5.47 15.92 -12.55
C GLU A 185 -6.85 16.13 -11.93
N ILE A 186 -7.17 15.40 -10.86
CA ILE A 186 -8.43 15.55 -10.10
C ILE A 186 -8.40 16.86 -9.29
N GLU A 187 -7.33 17.10 -8.54
CA GLU A 187 -7.15 18.32 -7.75
C GLU A 187 -7.24 19.58 -8.61
N ALA A 188 -6.65 19.56 -9.81
CA ALA A 188 -6.68 20.70 -10.74
C ALA A 188 -8.10 21.08 -11.17
N LYS A 189 -9.04 20.13 -11.28
CA LYS A 189 -10.45 20.40 -11.60
C LYS A 189 -11.18 21.13 -10.48
N LEU A 190 -10.74 20.91 -9.24
CA LEU A 190 -11.39 21.41 -8.03
C LEU A 190 -10.63 22.58 -7.37
N ALA A 191 -9.49 22.97 -7.93
CA ALA A 191 -8.64 24.01 -7.35
C ALA A 191 -9.34 25.39 -7.23
N GLU A 192 -10.27 25.69 -8.14
CA GLU A 192 -10.98 26.98 -8.20
C GLU A 192 -12.37 26.92 -7.51
N VAL A 193 -12.66 25.87 -6.74
CA VAL A 193 -13.91 25.78 -5.98
C VAL A 193 -13.93 26.87 -4.90
N GLU A 194 -14.82 27.87 -5.06
CA GLU A 194 -15.01 28.94 -4.08
C GLU A 194 -16.05 28.59 -2.99
N ASP A 195 -17.11 27.86 -3.37
CA ASP A 195 -18.21 27.41 -2.48
C ASP A 195 -17.90 26.00 -1.98
N LYS A 196 -17.00 25.93 -0.97
CA LYS A 196 -16.61 24.65 -0.36
C LYS A 196 -17.77 23.99 0.34
N LYS A 197 -17.99 22.71 0.05
CA LYS A 197 -19.03 21.92 0.70
C LYS A 197 -18.53 21.40 2.06
N THR A 198 -19.37 21.51 3.08
CA THR A 198 -19.16 20.86 4.37
C THR A 198 -19.64 19.40 4.26
N VAL A 199 -18.75 18.45 4.44
CA VAL A 199 -18.99 17.02 4.22
C VAL A 199 -18.92 16.26 5.54
N PHE A 200 -19.92 15.42 5.79
CA PHE A 200 -19.90 14.42 6.86
C PHE A 200 -19.65 13.05 6.24
N ILE A 201 -18.50 12.42 6.61
CA ILE A 201 -18.21 11.03 6.22
C ILE A 201 -18.81 10.12 7.28
N GLU A 202 -19.72 9.26 6.90
CA GLU A 202 -20.30 8.23 7.77
C GLU A 202 -19.71 6.86 7.40
N SER A 203 -18.89 6.30 8.31
CA SER A 203 -18.17 5.04 8.09
C SER A 203 -18.88 3.83 8.68
N SER A 204 -19.87 4.05 9.53
CA SER A 204 -20.81 3.02 9.99
C SER A 204 -22.13 3.67 10.35
N GLY A 205 -23.22 2.93 10.17
CA GLY A 205 -24.58 3.39 10.44
C GLY A 205 -25.04 3.15 11.88
N ASP A 206 -26.29 3.59 12.17
CA ASP A 206 -26.93 3.36 13.48
C ASP A 206 -26.80 1.90 13.94
N PRO A 207 -26.63 1.65 15.26
CA PRO A 207 -26.63 2.63 16.37
C PRO A 207 -25.26 3.26 16.66
N GLU A 208 -24.20 2.81 16.04
CA GLU A 208 -22.81 3.25 16.29
C GLU A 208 -22.29 3.99 15.04
N ILE A 209 -22.69 5.27 14.92
CA ILE A 209 -22.26 6.09 13.79
C ILE A 209 -20.82 6.53 14.00
N TYR A 210 -19.89 6.02 13.18
CA TYR A 210 -18.50 6.46 13.16
C TYR A 210 -18.23 7.44 12.04
N THR A 211 -17.35 8.38 12.31
CA THR A 211 -16.85 9.38 11.36
C THR A 211 -15.35 9.61 11.55
N ALA A 212 -14.74 10.29 10.59
CA ALA A 212 -13.30 10.53 10.54
C ALA A 212 -13.00 12.03 10.66
N GLY A 213 -12.22 12.42 11.66
CA GLY A 213 -11.70 13.77 11.88
C GLY A 213 -10.30 13.97 11.32
N GLN A 214 -9.58 14.94 11.86
CA GLN A 214 -8.20 15.27 11.51
C GLN A 214 -7.25 14.07 11.67
N GLY A 215 -6.18 14.02 10.85
CA GLY A 215 -5.18 12.96 10.92
C GLY A 215 -5.66 11.60 10.39
N THR A 216 -6.70 11.58 9.56
CA THR A 216 -7.20 10.38 8.89
C THR A 216 -7.09 10.52 7.37
N LEU A 217 -7.00 9.40 6.67
CA LEU A 217 -7.04 9.37 5.20
C LEU A 217 -8.31 10.04 4.65
N MET A 218 -9.44 9.90 5.35
CA MET A 218 -10.70 10.53 4.95
C MET A 218 -10.63 12.06 5.01
N GLN A 219 -9.95 12.62 6.01
CA GLN A 219 -9.68 14.05 6.07
C GLN A 219 -8.84 14.50 4.87
N GLU A 220 -7.78 13.76 4.56
CA GLU A 220 -6.92 14.13 3.43
C GLU A 220 -7.68 14.08 2.09
N PHE A 221 -8.55 13.11 1.88
CA PHE A 221 -9.43 13.10 0.71
C PHE A 221 -10.23 14.40 0.60
N LEU A 222 -10.85 14.86 1.71
CA LEU A 222 -11.64 16.09 1.72
C LEU A 222 -10.78 17.32 1.43
N ASP A 223 -9.58 17.40 1.99
CA ASP A 223 -8.63 18.49 1.75
C ASP A 223 -8.25 18.55 0.26
N ARG A 224 -7.94 17.41 -0.36
CA ARG A 224 -7.53 17.30 -1.77
C ARG A 224 -8.64 17.65 -2.75
N ILE A 225 -9.89 17.35 -2.41
CA ILE A 225 -11.05 17.77 -3.22
C ILE A 225 -11.57 19.18 -2.88
N ASN A 226 -10.81 19.93 -2.04
CA ASN A 226 -11.14 21.29 -1.63
C ASN A 226 -12.52 21.38 -0.92
N ALA A 227 -12.86 20.38 -0.08
CA ALA A 227 -14.05 20.33 0.76
C ALA A 227 -13.72 20.56 2.24
N GLU A 228 -14.70 20.86 3.06
CA GLU A 228 -14.57 21.04 4.50
C GLU A 228 -15.13 19.82 5.23
N ASN A 229 -14.37 19.29 6.19
CA ASN A 229 -14.88 18.20 7.04
C ASN A 229 -15.82 18.77 8.10
N ALA A 230 -17.04 18.24 8.19
CA ALA A 230 -18.02 18.63 9.22
C ALA A 230 -17.51 18.41 10.65
N VAL A 231 -16.47 17.56 10.84
CA VAL A 231 -15.86 17.26 12.13
C VAL A 231 -14.38 17.65 12.19
N ALA A 232 -13.95 18.68 11.44
CA ALA A 232 -12.57 19.19 11.42
C ALA A 232 -12.04 19.67 12.76
N ASP A 233 -12.89 19.87 13.76
CA ASP A 233 -12.56 20.21 15.14
C ASP A 233 -12.19 18.99 16.01
N GLN A 234 -12.24 17.78 15.47
CA GLN A 234 -11.96 16.53 16.16
C GLN A 234 -10.80 15.79 15.50
N GLU A 235 -10.11 14.94 16.24
CA GLU A 235 -8.99 14.12 15.74
C GLU A 235 -9.35 12.63 15.68
N GLY A 236 -8.85 11.94 14.69
CA GLY A 236 -8.97 10.50 14.54
C GLY A 236 -10.39 10.02 14.21
N TRP A 237 -10.62 8.75 14.51
CA TRP A 237 -11.93 8.11 14.34
C TRP A 237 -12.77 8.31 15.61
N LEU A 238 -14.01 8.78 15.45
CA LEU A 238 -14.89 9.08 16.56
C LEU A 238 -16.31 8.63 16.31
N MET A 239 -17.00 8.31 17.40
CA MET A 239 -18.43 7.99 17.36
C MET A 239 -19.25 9.28 17.58
N MET A 240 -20.28 9.47 16.78
CA MET A 240 -21.15 10.63 16.83
C MET A 240 -22.62 10.23 16.86
N ASN A 241 -23.42 10.95 17.62
CA ASN A 241 -24.87 10.73 17.62
C ASN A 241 -25.59 11.59 16.59
N SER A 242 -26.84 11.22 16.27
CA SER A 242 -27.67 11.90 15.27
C SER A 242 -27.93 13.39 15.60
N GLU A 243 -28.05 13.78 16.87
CA GLU A 243 -28.31 15.17 17.26
C GLU A 243 -27.07 16.06 16.99
N GLU A 244 -25.87 15.54 17.20
CA GLU A 244 -24.63 16.23 16.88
C GLU A 244 -24.47 16.42 15.37
N ILE A 245 -24.78 15.40 14.56
CA ILE A 245 -24.74 15.50 13.09
C ILE A 245 -25.73 16.57 12.60
N VAL A 246 -26.96 16.56 13.12
CA VAL A 246 -27.97 17.60 12.81
C VAL A 246 -27.47 19.00 13.17
N SER A 247 -26.81 19.17 14.32
CA SER A 247 -26.28 20.47 14.75
C SER A 247 -25.13 20.98 13.87
N ARG A 248 -24.35 20.07 13.27
CA ARG A 248 -23.26 20.42 12.33
C ARG A 248 -23.78 20.78 10.93
N ASN A 249 -24.98 20.31 10.59
CA ASN A 249 -25.71 20.63 9.38
C ASN A 249 -24.84 20.53 8.09
N PRO A 250 -24.29 19.37 7.76
CA PRO A 250 -23.44 19.20 6.57
C PRO A 250 -24.21 19.44 5.26
N ASP A 251 -23.51 19.93 4.23
CA ASP A 251 -24.03 20.09 2.87
C ASP A 251 -24.14 18.76 2.14
N VAL A 252 -23.21 17.80 2.47
CA VAL A 252 -23.17 16.47 1.88
C VAL A 252 -22.92 15.44 3.00
N ILE A 253 -23.61 14.30 2.93
CA ILE A 253 -23.34 13.12 3.75
C ILE A 253 -22.87 12.01 2.81
N VAL A 254 -21.65 11.49 3.04
CA VAL A 254 -21.08 10.40 2.26
C VAL A 254 -21.02 9.14 3.12
N LEU A 255 -21.67 8.08 2.66
CA LEU A 255 -21.70 6.77 3.33
C LEU A 255 -20.61 5.88 2.70
N THR A 256 -19.67 5.40 3.54
CA THR A 256 -18.55 4.55 3.12
C THR A 256 -18.71 3.11 3.62
N TYR A 257 -19.92 2.60 3.71
CA TYR A 257 -20.25 1.23 4.11
C TYR A 257 -21.38 0.66 3.24
N ASN A 258 -21.48 -0.67 3.14
CA ASN A 258 -22.40 -1.37 2.23
C ASN A 258 -23.26 -2.45 2.90
N TYR A 259 -23.11 -2.68 4.21
CA TYR A 259 -23.80 -3.74 4.95
C TYR A 259 -25.25 -3.41 5.35
N ILE A 260 -25.70 -2.16 5.13
CA ILE A 260 -27.09 -1.72 5.37
C ILE A 260 -27.78 -1.58 4.03
N GLU A 261 -28.85 -2.37 3.81
CA GLU A 261 -29.68 -2.24 2.62
C GLU A 261 -30.43 -0.90 2.65
N ASN A 262 -30.44 -0.16 1.52
CA ASN A 262 -31.04 1.17 1.42
C ASN A 262 -30.50 2.18 2.46
N ALA A 263 -29.19 2.17 2.73
CA ALA A 263 -28.53 3.00 3.73
C ALA A 263 -28.87 4.50 3.56
N VAL A 264 -28.90 5.00 2.33
CA VAL A 264 -29.24 6.40 2.01
C VAL A 264 -30.63 6.77 2.52
N ASP A 265 -31.63 5.93 2.26
CA ASP A 265 -33.01 6.18 2.74
C ASP A 265 -33.10 6.06 4.27
N ALA A 266 -32.35 5.13 4.86
CA ALA A 266 -32.29 4.96 6.30
C ALA A 266 -31.71 6.21 7.00
N VAL A 267 -30.64 6.79 6.46
CA VAL A 267 -30.04 8.03 6.96
C VAL A 267 -31.02 9.20 6.82
N LYS A 268 -31.65 9.39 5.66
CA LYS A 268 -32.62 10.45 5.43
C LYS A 268 -33.84 10.36 6.36
N ALA A 269 -34.22 9.15 6.79
CA ALA A 269 -35.34 8.91 7.67
C ALA A 269 -35.06 9.09 9.17
N ARG A 270 -33.82 9.35 9.56
CA ARG A 270 -33.45 9.57 10.97
C ARG A 270 -34.20 10.76 11.55
N PRO A 271 -34.56 10.73 12.85
CA PRO A 271 -35.23 11.88 13.51
C PRO A 271 -34.39 13.15 13.41
N GLY A 272 -34.99 14.24 12.90
CA GLY A 272 -34.33 15.54 12.77
C GLY A 272 -33.50 15.74 11.51
N PHE A 273 -33.24 14.70 10.73
CA PHE A 273 -32.44 14.80 9.50
C PHE A 273 -33.15 15.51 8.36
N ASP A 274 -34.49 15.62 8.42
CA ASP A 274 -35.27 16.44 7.51
C ASP A 274 -34.91 17.95 7.54
N GLN A 275 -34.18 18.39 8.57
CA GLN A 275 -33.64 19.75 8.72
C GLN A 275 -32.20 19.90 8.19
N VAL A 276 -31.48 18.80 7.96
CA VAL A 276 -30.09 18.80 7.49
C VAL A 276 -30.02 19.19 6.01
N THR A 277 -29.15 20.12 5.68
CA THR A 277 -28.95 20.62 4.31
C THR A 277 -28.72 19.49 3.30
N ALA A 278 -27.89 18.51 3.63
CA ALA A 278 -27.63 17.34 2.79
C ALA A 278 -28.91 16.56 2.43
N VAL A 279 -29.83 16.41 3.39
CA VAL A 279 -31.11 15.71 3.15
C VAL A 279 -32.06 16.55 2.31
N GLN A 280 -32.13 17.87 2.59
CA GLN A 280 -32.97 18.79 1.84
C GLN A 280 -32.57 18.95 0.37
N GLN A 281 -31.26 18.83 0.09
CA GLN A 281 -30.67 18.95 -1.25
C GLN A 281 -30.50 17.61 -1.97
N ASP A 282 -30.97 16.51 -1.37
CA ASP A 282 -30.78 15.13 -1.88
C ASP A 282 -29.28 14.73 -2.03
N ALA A 283 -28.41 15.28 -1.17
CA ALA A 283 -26.97 15.10 -1.17
C ALA A 283 -26.48 14.08 -0.11
N VAL A 284 -27.27 13.04 0.14
CA VAL A 284 -26.83 11.85 0.89
C VAL A 284 -26.45 10.79 -0.13
N VAL A 285 -25.16 10.47 -0.20
CA VAL A 285 -24.58 9.64 -1.27
C VAL A 285 -23.84 8.45 -0.65
N GLN A 286 -23.99 7.28 -1.22
CA GLN A 286 -23.19 6.10 -0.87
C GLN A 286 -22.12 5.89 -1.93
N VAL A 287 -20.86 5.73 -1.51
CA VAL A 287 -19.72 5.42 -2.36
C VAL A 287 -19.29 3.95 -2.19
N ASN A 288 -18.42 3.49 -3.07
CA ASN A 288 -17.91 2.12 -2.96
C ASN A 288 -16.93 2.00 -1.78
N GLU A 289 -17.34 1.26 -0.73
CA GLU A 289 -16.54 1.01 0.47
C GLU A 289 -15.14 0.50 0.15
N ASP A 290 -15.04 -0.53 -0.69
CA ASP A 290 -13.77 -1.18 -1.03
C ASP A 290 -12.77 -0.27 -1.76
N ILE A 291 -13.26 0.78 -2.40
CA ILE A 291 -12.42 1.74 -3.11
C ILE A 291 -11.93 2.82 -2.15
N VAL A 292 -12.83 3.39 -1.34
CA VAL A 292 -12.51 4.57 -0.52
C VAL A 292 -11.85 4.23 0.83
N THR A 293 -11.94 2.99 1.29
CA THR A 293 -11.38 2.59 2.60
C THR A 293 -10.07 1.81 2.51
N ARG A 294 -9.61 1.44 1.31
CA ARG A 294 -8.38 0.67 1.12
C ARG A 294 -7.26 1.55 0.59
N PRO A 295 -6.26 1.91 1.43
CA PRO A 295 -5.08 2.61 0.95
C PRO A 295 -4.29 1.70 0.00
N GLY A 296 -4.12 2.11 -1.27
CA GLY A 296 -3.48 1.28 -2.28
C GLY A 296 -3.63 1.83 -3.70
N PRO A 297 -3.47 1.00 -4.74
CA PRO A 297 -3.42 1.45 -6.14
C PRO A 297 -4.67 2.16 -6.65
N ARG A 298 -5.81 1.96 -5.98
CA ARG A 298 -7.09 2.60 -6.34
C ARG A 298 -7.33 3.95 -5.64
N LEU A 299 -6.32 4.49 -4.93
CA LEU A 299 -6.41 5.77 -4.23
C LEU A 299 -6.86 6.94 -5.13
N PRO A 300 -6.37 7.10 -6.39
CA PRO A 300 -6.87 8.13 -7.29
C PRO A 300 -8.35 7.92 -7.66
N LEU A 301 -8.80 6.67 -7.83
CA LEU A 301 -10.20 6.35 -8.08
C LEU A 301 -11.08 6.69 -6.87
N ALA A 302 -10.59 6.44 -5.66
CA ALA A 302 -11.28 6.83 -4.42
C ALA A 302 -11.47 8.36 -4.34
N LEU A 303 -10.41 9.12 -4.67
CA LEU A 303 -10.47 10.57 -4.72
C LEU A 303 -11.50 11.06 -5.77
N GLU A 304 -11.52 10.43 -6.94
CA GLU A 304 -12.49 10.75 -8.00
C GLU A 304 -13.93 10.43 -7.58
N GLU A 305 -14.18 9.29 -6.92
CA GLU A 305 -15.52 8.95 -6.41
C GLU A 305 -16.02 9.95 -5.36
N LEU A 306 -15.15 10.32 -4.42
CA LEU A 306 -15.49 11.32 -3.41
C LEU A 306 -15.71 12.70 -4.05
N ALA A 307 -14.87 13.09 -5.01
CA ALA A 307 -15.04 14.32 -5.77
C ALA A 307 -16.38 14.37 -6.50
N LYS A 308 -16.79 13.25 -7.14
CA LYS A 308 -18.12 13.12 -7.79
C LYS A 308 -19.28 13.18 -6.81
N ALA A 309 -19.12 12.58 -5.63
CA ALA A 309 -20.12 12.61 -4.58
C ALA A 309 -20.34 14.02 -4.02
N VAL A 310 -19.26 14.81 -3.87
CA VAL A 310 -19.30 16.15 -3.27
C VAL A 310 -19.58 17.24 -4.31
N TYR A 311 -19.02 17.13 -5.51
CA TYR A 311 -19.08 18.12 -6.60
C TYR A 311 -19.51 17.49 -7.93
N PRO A 312 -20.72 16.89 -8.01
CA PRO A 312 -21.16 16.16 -9.21
C PRO A 312 -21.15 17.01 -10.48
N ASP A 313 -21.47 18.31 -10.38
CA ASP A 313 -21.53 19.21 -11.54
C ASP A 313 -20.14 19.52 -12.12
N LEU A 314 -19.07 19.41 -11.33
CA LEU A 314 -17.70 19.70 -11.76
C LEU A 314 -16.95 18.46 -12.26
N MET A 315 -17.45 17.27 -11.91
CA MET A 315 -16.76 15.99 -12.20
C MET A 315 -17.41 15.18 -13.32
N ASN A 316 -18.56 15.60 -13.85
CA ASN A 316 -19.31 14.88 -14.90
C ASN A 316 -19.06 15.43 -16.33
N ASP A 317 -18.08 16.33 -16.53
CA ASP A 317 -17.73 16.89 -17.84
C ASP A 317 -16.62 16.13 -18.57
#